data_4c1282900051f2010ed7a0c1b42a5384
#
_entry.id   4c1282900051f2010ed7a0c1b42a5384
#
_cell.length_a   1.000
_cell.length_b   1.000
_cell.length_c   1.000
_cell.angle_alpha   90.00
_cell.angle_beta   90.00
_cell.angle_gamma   90.00
#
_symmetry.space_group_name_H-M   'P 1'
#
loop_
_entity.id
_entity.type
_entity.pdbx_description
1 polymer ?
#
loop_
_entity_poly.entity_id
_entity_poly.type
_entity_poly.pdbx_seq_one_letter_code
_entity_poly.pdbx_strand_id
1 'polypeptide(L)'
;LSSITGEPGGPPVRMGASVVDQGTGLWTVLGALALVERRHRTGRGGVVNTSLLETALLWAGQKISGYVNTGKVGERHASGHPNMVPYQSFDAADGPILVCCGNDRLFARFAQELGHAEWITDPLYATNRARLVNQGTLLPMIAALMRGVKRAEWLDRLQRIGVPCAPVNSIPEVLAEPQVQAMGMVQPVPDEDFSLVAMPLSFDG
;
A
#
# COMPACT_ATOMS: atom_id res chain seq x y z
N LEU A 1 5.93 -10.63 -9.96
CA LEU A 1 5.82 -9.57 -8.94
C LEU A 1 7.18 -8.94 -8.64
N SER A 2 8.26 -9.71 -8.41
CA SER A 2 9.58 -9.17 -8.05
C SER A 2 10.13 -8.17 -9.09
N SER A 3 9.87 -8.36 -10.38
CA SER A 3 10.33 -7.45 -11.44
C SER A 3 9.73 -6.05 -11.37
N ILE A 4 8.59 -5.89 -10.70
CA ILE A 4 7.88 -4.61 -10.53
C ILE A 4 8.00 -4.04 -9.11
N THR A 5 8.78 -4.69 -8.23
CA THR A 5 8.99 -4.32 -6.83
C THR A 5 10.45 -3.95 -6.60
N GLY A 6 10.70 -2.87 -5.89
CA GLY A 6 12.04 -2.38 -5.54
C GLY A 6 12.33 -0.96 -6.00
N GLU A 7 13.56 -0.53 -5.81
CA GLU A 7 14.04 0.79 -6.19
C GLU A 7 14.14 0.94 -7.72
N PRO A 8 13.89 2.16 -8.26
CA PRO A 8 14.17 2.49 -9.65
C PRO A 8 15.63 2.16 -10.01
N GLY A 9 15.84 1.41 -11.10
CA GLY A 9 17.19 0.99 -11.51
C GLY A 9 17.87 -0.07 -10.63
N GLY A 10 17.31 -0.38 -9.46
CA GLY A 10 17.85 -1.39 -8.55
C GLY A 10 17.54 -2.84 -8.96
N PRO A 11 17.98 -3.85 -8.19
CA PRO A 11 17.63 -5.25 -8.43
C PRO A 11 16.14 -5.51 -8.14
N PRO A 12 15.54 -6.58 -8.73
CA PRO A 12 14.23 -7.06 -8.34
C PRO A 12 14.20 -7.45 -6.85
N VAL A 13 13.12 -7.05 -6.15
CA VAL A 13 12.93 -7.32 -4.72
C VAL A 13 11.74 -8.25 -4.52
N ARG A 14 11.91 -9.26 -3.65
CA ARG A 14 10.82 -10.15 -3.23
C ARG A 14 9.88 -9.41 -2.27
N MET A 15 8.59 -9.61 -2.41
CA MET A 15 7.62 -9.17 -1.40
C MET A 15 7.84 -9.93 -0.08
N GLY A 16 7.80 -9.22 1.04
CA GLY A 16 8.02 -9.82 2.36
C GLY A 16 6.96 -10.83 2.77
N ALA A 17 5.68 -10.59 2.41
CA ALA A 17 4.59 -11.50 2.67
C ALA A 17 4.36 -12.48 1.50
N SER A 18 3.86 -13.69 1.80
CA SER A 18 3.50 -14.73 0.81
C SER A 18 2.13 -14.45 0.17
N VAL A 19 1.99 -13.26 -0.44
CA VAL A 19 0.68 -12.78 -0.96
C VAL A 19 0.09 -13.66 -2.06
N VAL A 20 0.95 -14.32 -2.85
CA VAL A 20 0.50 -15.21 -3.93
C VAL A 20 -0.09 -16.49 -3.35
N ASP A 21 0.58 -17.09 -2.35
CA ASP A 21 0.12 -18.32 -1.69
C ASP A 21 -1.21 -18.07 -0.97
N GLN A 22 -1.27 -17.01 -0.17
CA GLN A 22 -2.48 -16.59 0.55
C GLN A 22 -3.63 -16.26 -0.42
N GLY A 23 -3.34 -15.51 -1.49
CA GLY A 23 -4.33 -15.19 -2.51
C GLY A 23 -4.86 -16.44 -3.23
N THR A 24 -4.00 -17.40 -3.56
CA THR A 24 -4.42 -18.66 -4.18
C THR A 24 -5.32 -19.47 -3.25
N GLY A 25 -4.99 -19.50 -1.96
CA GLY A 25 -5.86 -20.12 -0.94
C GLY A 25 -7.25 -19.45 -0.89
N LEU A 26 -7.31 -18.12 -0.91
CA LEU A 26 -8.58 -17.37 -0.94
C LEU A 26 -9.42 -17.69 -2.18
N TRP A 27 -8.82 -17.73 -3.37
CA TRP A 27 -9.51 -18.10 -4.62
C TRP A 27 -10.04 -19.53 -4.56
N THR A 28 -9.27 -20.46 -3.98
CA THR A 28 -9.71 -21.86 -3.80
C THR A 28 -10.95 -21.93 -2.93
N VAL A 29 -10.96 -21.24 -1.79
CA VAL A 29 -12.10 -21.22 -0.87
C VAL A 29 -13.33 -20.58 -1.51
N LEU A 30 -13.16 -19.42 -2.17
CA LEU A 30 -14.25 -18.73 -2.87
C LEU A 30 -14.88 -19.61 -3.96
N GLY A 31 -14.03 -20.28 -4.76
CA GLY A 31 -14.51 -21.22 -5.78
C GLY A 31 -15.23 -22.43 -5.18
N ALA A 32 -14.72 -22.99 -4.08
CA ALA A 32 -15.36 -24.08 -3.38
C ALA A 32 -16.74 -23.69 -2.84
N LEU A 33 -16.85 -22.52 -2.19
CA LEU A 33 -18.13 -22.00 -1.70
C LEU A 33 -19.14 -21.77 -2.84
N ALA A 34 -18.70 -21.22 -3.97
CA ALA A 34 -19.54 -21.06 -5.15
C ALA A 34 -20.07 -22.42 -5.70
N LEU A 35 -19.23 -23.47 -5.67
CA LEU A 35 -19.64 -24.81 -6.08
C LEU A 35 -20.54 -25.49 -5.05
N VAL A 36 -20.36 -25.25 -3.77
CA VAL A 36 -21.29 -25.70 -2.72
C VAL A 36 -22.65 -25.04 -2.92
N GLU A 37 -22.72 -23.73 -3.12
CA GLU A 37 -23.99 -23.04 -3.42
C GLU A 37 -24.64 -23.57 -4.70
N ARG A 38 -23.87 -23.79 -5.78
CA ARG A 38 -24.38 -24.42 -6.99
C ARG A 38 -24.95 -25.83 -6.70
N ARG A 39 -24.27 -26.61 -5.87
CA ARG A 39 -24.74 -27.96 -5.47
C ARG A 39 -26.07 -27.90 -4.73
N HIS A 40 -26.22 -26.94 -3.80
CA HIS A 40 -27.49 -26.74 -3.09
C HIS A 40 -28.64 -26.44 -4.05
N ARG A 41 -28.39 -25.61 -5.08
CA ARG A 41 -29.44 -25.20 -6.04
C ARG A 41 -29.72 -26.21 -7.14
N THR A 42 -28.72 -26.96 -7.58
CA THR A 42 -28.82 -27.80 -8.81
C THR A 42 -28.59 -29.29 -8.57
N GLY A 43 -28.20 -29.70 -7.37
CA GLY A 43 -27.76 -31.07 -7.05
C GLY A 43 -26.38 -31.43 -7.64
N ARG A 44 -25.69 -30.50 -8.33
CA ARG A 44 -24.42 -30.77 -9.04
C ARG A 44 -23.26 -29.98 -8.45
N GLY A 45 -22.26 -30.68 -7.95
CA GLY A 45 -20.95 -30.13 -7.57
C GLY A 45 -20.05 -29.83 -8.77
N GLY A 46 -18.76 -29.72 -8.54
CA GLY A 46 -17.75 -29.46 -9.59
C GLY A 46 -16.34 -29.47 -9.05
N VAL A 47 -15.39 -29.08 -9.90
CA VAL A 47 -13.97 -28.94 -9.56
C VAL A 47 -13.58 -27.45 -9.65
N VAL A 48 -12.80 -27.00 -8.69
CA VAL A 48 -12.14 -25.67 -8.73
C VAL A 48 -10.68 -25.91 -9.08
N ASN A 49 -10.21 -25.22 -10.09
CA ASN A 49 -8.79 -25.13 -10.42
C ASN A 49 -8.30 -23.71 -10.19
N THR A 50 -7.22 -23.57 -9.47
CA THR A 50 -6.49 -22.32 -9.26
C THR A 50 -5.00 -22.61 -9.32
N SER A 51 -4.19 -21.60 -9.63
CA SER A 51 -2.73 -21.73 -9.60
C SER A 51 -2.06 -20.48 -9.03
N LEU A 52 -0.87 -20.67 -8.50
CA LEU A 52 0.00 -19.57 -8.06
C LEU A 52 0.29 -18.60 -9.22
N LEU A 53 0.46 -19.14 -10.44
CA LEU A 53 0.73 -18.32 -11.63
C LEU A 53 -0.44 -17.41 -11.96
N GLU A 54 -1.65 -17.93 -12.01
CA GLU A 54 -2.87 -17.13 -12.29
C GLU A 54 -3.09 -16.07 -11.24
N THR A 55 -2.89 -16.39 -9.96
CA THR A 55 -2.96 -15.44 -8.86
C THR A 55 -1.90 -14.33 -9.02
N ALA A 56 -0.66 -14.69 -9.33
CA ALA A 56 0.42 -13.71 -9.54
C ALA A 56 0.14 -12.78 -10.74
N LEU A 57 -0.42 -13.32 -11.83
CA LEU A 57 -0.82 -12.53 -13.00
C LEU A 57 -1.94 -11.57 -12.64
N LEU A 58 -2.93 -12.01 -11.86
CA LEU A 58 -4.02 -11.15 -11.40
C LEU A 58 -3.52 -10.00 -10.52
N TRP A 59 -2.63 -10.28 -9.55
CA TRP A 59 -2.03 -9.24 -8.71
C TRP A 59 -1.16 -8.24 -9.50
N ALA A 60 -0.53 -8.69 -10.59
CA ALA A 60 0.21 -7.83 -11.51
C ALA A 60 -0.69 -7.20 -12.60
N GLY A 61 -1.99 -7.44 -12.59
CA GLY A 61 -2.93 -7.14 -13.68
C GLY A 61 -2.88 -5.72 -14.20
N GLN A 62 -2.76 -4.72 -13.32
CA GLN A 62 -2.64 -3.32 -13.73
C GLN A 62 -1.37 -3.06 -14.58
N LYS A 63 -0.23 -3.61 -14.17
CA LYS A 63 1.04 -3.47 -14.93
C LYS A 63 1.00 -4.26 -16.22
N ILE A 64 0.42 -5.47 -16.20
CA ILE A 64 0.24 -6.31 -17.40
C ILE A 64 -0.68 -5.62 -18.39
N SER A 65 -1.84 -5.12 -17.94
CA SER A 65 -2.77 -4.38 -18.80
C SER A 65 -2.12 -3.13 -19.41
N GLY A 66 -1.31 -2.41 -18.61
CA GLY A 66 -0.52 -1.28 -19.09
C GLY A 66 0.41 -1.69 -20.23
N TYR A 67 1.16 -2.76 -20.06
CA TYR A 67 2.10 -3.27 -21.08
C TYR A 67 1.37 -3.75 -22.35
N VAL A 68 0.32 -4.56 -22.20
CA VAL A 68 -0.43 -5.11 -23.35
C VAL A 68 -1.04 -3.99 -24.21
N ASN A 69 -1.49 -2.90 -23.60
CA ASN A 69 -2.13 -1.81 -24.32
C ASN A 69 -1.17 -0.73 -24.85
N THR A 70 0.04 -0.61 -24.30
CA THR A 70 0.97 0.47 -24.63
C THR A 70 2.33 0.01 -25.13
N GLY A 71 2.67 -1.26 -24.97
CA GLY A 71 4.01 -1.82 -25.21
C GLY A 71 5.08 -1.34 -24.22
N LYS A 72 4.73 -0.50 -23.22
CA LYS A 72 5.70 0.06 -22.28
C LYS A 72 5.80 -0.81 -21.03
N VAL A 73 7.01 -1.24 -20.72
CA VAL A 73 7.29 -1.95 -19.45
C VAL A 73 7.20 -0.95 -18.30
N GLY A 74 6.41 -1.27 -17.28
CA GLY A 74 6.28 -0.43 -16.09
C GLY A 74 7.56 -0.43 -15.26
N GLU A 75 7.95 0.75 -14.79
CA GLU A 75 9.11 0.92 -13.91
C GLU A 75 8.79 0.55 -12.46
N ARG A 76 9.85 0.33 -11.67
CA ARG A 76 9.76 0.25 -10.21
C ARG A 76 9.79 1.67 -9.63
N HIS A 77 9.06 1.88 -8.56
CA HIS A 77 8.86 3.21 -7.96
C HIS A 77 9.20 3.22 -6.46
N ALA A 78 9.96 2.25 -5.96
CA ALA A 78 10.19 2.10 -4.51
C ALA A 78 8.88 2.10 -3.73
N SER A 79 8.71 3.03 -2.78
CA SER A 79 7.45 3.30 -2.07
C SER A 79 6.51 4.25 -2.83
N GLY A 80 6.93 4.77 -3.99
CA GLY A 80 6.19 5.80 -4.72
C GLY A 80 5.05 5.27 -5.58
N HIS A 81 4.02 6.11 -5.75
CA HIS A 81 2.94 5.82 -6.68
C HIS A 81 3.32 6.26 -8.10
N PRO A 82 3.09 5.43 -9.15
CA PRO A 82 3.53 5.72 -10.51
C PRO A 82 2.89 6.97 -11.14
N ASN A 83 1.72 7.39 -10.67
CA ASN A 83 0.92 8.44 -11.31
C ASN A 83 0.53 9.58 -10.37
N MET A 84 1.01 9.60 -9.14
CA MET A 84 0.69 10.64 -8.13
C MET A 84 1.94 11.09 -7.38
N VAL A 85 2.13 12.41 -7.27
CA VAL A 85 3.28 13.01 -6.58
C VAL A 85 2.83 14.20 -5.74
N PRO A 86 3.22 14.27 -4.44
CA PRO A 86 3.86 13.21 -3.67
C PRO A 86 2.85 12.13 -3.20
N TYR A 87 3.20 10.87 -3.38
CA TYR A 87 2.49 9.73 -2.81
C TYR A 87 3.51 8.62 -2.55
N GLN A 88 4.22 8.70 -1.42
CA GLN A 88 5.32 7.79 -1.07
C GLN A 88 5.72 7.94 0.39
N SER A 89 6.63 7.07 0.84
CA SER A 89 7.30 7.23 2.14
C SER A 89 8.39 8.30 2.09
N PHE A 90 8.47 9.08 3.16
CA PHE A 90 9.57 10.01 3.45
C PHE A 90 10.15 9.69 4.82
N ASP A 91 11.46 9.90 4.97
CA ASP A 91 12.09 9.79 6.28
C ASP A 91 11.72 11.01 7.13
N ALA A 92 11.13 10.77 8.29
CA ALA A 92 11.03 11.71 9.39
C ALA A 92 12.25 11.56 10.31
N ALA A 93 12.33 12.35 11.38
CA ALA A 93 13.48 12.34 12.29
C ALA A 93 13.71 10.99 13.01
N ASP A 94 12.67 10.19 13.17
CA ASP A 94 12.65 8.93 13.93
C ASP A 94 12.12 7.72 13.15
N GLY A 95 12.02 7.83 11.83
CA GLY A 95 11.63 6.74 10.95
C GLY A 95 10.73 7.16 9.79
N PRO A 96 10.38 6.24 8.89
CA PRO A 96 9.64 6.58 7.69
C PRO A 96 8.14 6.80 7.95
N ILE A 97 7.55 7.74 7.20
CA ILE A 97 6.12 8.05 7.18
C ILE A 97 5.63 8.09 5.74
N LEU A 98 4.52 7.41 5.45
CA LEU A 98 3.84 7.47 4.18
C LEU A 98 2.98 8.74 4.11
N VAL A 99 3.09 9.50 3.01
CA VAL A 99 2.26 10.68 2.72
C VAL A 99 1.58 10.50 1.37
N CYS A 100 0.26 10.73 1.32
CA CYS A 100 -0.57 10.41 0.16
C CYS A 100 -1.33 11.63 -0.35
N CYS A 101 -0.70 12.45 -1.20
CA CYS A 101 -1.38 13.57 -1.88
C CYS A 101 -2.02 13.09 -3.19
N GLY A 102 -3.17 12.43 -3.11
CA GLY A 102 -3.86 11.84 -4.25
C GLY A 102 -4.51 12.84 -5.23
N ASN A 103 -4.48 14.14 -4.95
CA ASN A 103 -4.99 15.19 -5.83
C ASN A 103 -4.36 16.55 -5.49
N ASP A 104 -4.58 17.57 -6.37
CA ASP A 104 -3.98 18.89 -6.24
C ASP A 104 -4.45 19.65 -4.98
N ARG A 105 -5.67 19.41 -4.51
CA ARG A 105 -6.17 20.02 -3.25
C ARG A 105 -5.43 19.49 -2.02
N LEU A 106 -5.13 18.20 -1.97
CA LEU A 106 -4.33 17.61 -0.90
C LEU A 106 -2.88 18.10 -0.96
N PHE A 107 -2.31 18.21 -2.17
CA PHE A 107 -0.99 18.80 -2.35
C PHE A 107 -0.93 20.25 -1.86
N ALA A 108 -1.94 21.07 -2.17
CA ALA A 108 -1.99 22.46 -1.72
C ALA A 108 -1.96 22.58 -0.18
N ARG A 109 -2.74 21.76 0.52
CA ARG A 109 -2.72 21.69 2.00
C ARG A 109 -1.36 21.24 2.53
N PHE A 110 -0.78 20.24 1.90
CA PHE A 110 0.53 19.73 2.27
C PHE A 110 1.63 20.75 2.05
N ALA A 111 1.65 21.44 0.90
CA ALA A 111 2.60 22.50 0.61
C ALA A 111 2.50 23.66 1.62
N GLN A 112 1.30 24.07 1.99
CA GLN A 112 1.09 25.07 3.07
C GLN A 112 1.65 24.60 4.41
N GLU A 113 1.42 23.34 4.77
CA GLU A 113 1.91 22.76 6.03
C GLU A 113 3.44 22.66 6.06
N LEU A 114 4.07 22.45 4.90
CA LEU A 114 5.52 22.49 4.74
C LEU A 114 6.11 23.92 4.75
N GLY A 115 5.28 24.97 4.75
CA GLY A 115 5.72 26.35 4.66
C GLY A 115 6.03 26.84 3.24
N HIS A 116 5.58 26.11 2.22
CA HIS A 116 5.86 26.35 0.79
C HIS A 116 4.58 26.63 0.00
N ALA A 117 3.79 27.59 0.43
CA ALA A 117 2.53 27.97 -0.24
C ALA A 117 2.72 28.40 -1.70
N GLU A 118 3.89 28.88 -2.08
CA GLU A 118 4.24 29.24 -3.46
C GLU A 118 4.18 28.05 -4.43
N TRP A 119 4.39 26.83 -3.97
CA TRP A 119 4.30 25.64 -4.83
C TRP A 119 2.88 25.39 -5.38
N ILE A 120 1.85 25.97 -4.76
CA ILE A 120 0.45 25.81 -5.16
C ILE A 120 0.19 26.48 -6.52
N THR A 121 0.86 27.60 -6.77
CA THR A 121 0.71 28.38 -7.99
C THR A 121 1.90 28.29 -8.94
N ASP A 122 2.99 27.65 -8.52
CA ASP A 122 4.16 27.44 -9.36
C ASP A 122 3.81 26.50 -10.54
N PRO A 123 4.00 26.92 -11.80
CA PRO A 123 3.76 26.08 -12.97
C PRO A 123 4.46 24.72 -12.95
N LEU A 124 5.58 24.60 -12.20
CA LEU A 124 6.33 23.34 -12.05
C LEU A 124 5.62 22.35 -11.11
N TYR A 125 4.74 22.82 -10.20
CA TYR A 125 4.18 21.98 -9.12
C TYR A 125 2.66 22.09 -8.95
N ALA A 126 2.00 23.09 -9.54
CA ALA A 126 0.59 23.38 -9.33
C ALA A 126 -0.35 22.20 -9.68
N THR A 127 0.00 21.38 -10.66
CA THR A 127 -0.80 20.20 -11.06
C THR A 127 -0.05 18.91 -10.83
N ASN A 128 -0.76 17.81 -10.61
CA ASN A 128 -0.13 16.48 -10.49
C ASN A 128 0.73 16.13 -11.72
N ARG A 129 0.28 16.50 -12.92
CA ARG A 129 1.07 16.29 -14.15
C ARG A 129 2.40 17.05 -14.12
N ALA A 130 2.38 18.30 -13.67
CA ALA A 130 3.60 19.10 -13.54
C ALA A 130 4.54 18.50 -12.48
N ARG A 131 3.99 18.07 -11.34
CA ARG A 131 4.78 17.42 -10.27
C ARG A 131 5.40 16.10 -10.73
N LEU A 132 4.69 15.29 -11.51
CA LEU A 132 5.25 14.05 -12.10
C LEU A 132 6.46 14.34 -12.98
N VAL A 133 6.41 15.38 -13.81
CA VAL A 133 7.54 15.79 -14.66
C VAL A 133 8.71 16.30 -13.83
N ASN A 134 8.42 17.06 -12.78
CA ASN A 134 9.41 17.76 -11.95
C ASN A 134 9.68 17.03 -10.60
N GLN A 135 9.30 15.77 -10.46
CA GLN A 135 9.46 15.01 -9.22
C GLN A 135 10.92 14.91 -8.75
N GLY A 136 11.86 14.85 -9.68
CA GLY A 136 13.28 14.78 -9.37
C GLY A 136 13.80 16.01 -8.59
N THR A 137 13.13 17.16 -8.68
CA THR A 137 13.44 18.35 -7.89
C THR A 137 12.54 18.46 -6.66
N LEU A 138 11.24 18.22 -6.81
CA LEU A 138 10.27 18.41 -5.74
C LEU A 138 10.46 17.41 -4.58
N LEU A 139 10.62 16.13 -4.89
CA LEU A 139 10.70 15.07 -3.85
C LEU A 139 11.91 15.23 -2.91
N PRO A 140 13.13 15.57 -3.40
CA PRO A 140 14.25 15.88 -2.50
C PRO A 140 14.00 17.07 -1.58
N MET A 141 13.33 18.15 -2.05
CA MET A 141 12.97 19.28 -1.22
C MET A 141 12.00 18.88 -0.10
N ILE A 142 10.94 18.13 -0.44
CA ILE A 142 10.01 17.58 0.55
C ILE A 142 10.74 16.69 1.55
N ALA A 143 11.59 15.78 1.08
CA ALA A 143 12.36 14.88 1.93
C ALA A 143 13.26 15.63 2.93
N ALA A 144 13.87 16.74 2.52
CA ALA A 144 14.69 17.57 3.40
C ALA A 144 13.86 18.20 4.53
N LEU A 145 12.65 18.68 4.22
CA LEU A 145 11.73 19.27 5.20
C LEU A 145 11.19 18.23 6.18
N MET A 146 10.86 17.02 5.68
CA MET A 146 10.30 15.95 6.50
C MET A 146 11.27 15.43 7.57
N ARG A 147 12.57 15.38 7.28
CA ARG A 147 13.62 14.84 8.18
C ARG A 147 13.78 15.62 9.50
N GLY A 148 13.37 16.87 9.54
CA GLY A 148 13.54 17.73 10.72
C GLY A 148 12.53 17.48 11.85
N VAL A 149 11.47 16.69 11.62
CA VAL A 149 10.33 16.56 12.52
C VAL A 149 10.03 15.08 12.76
N LYS A 150 9.60 14.71 13.98
CA LYS A 150 9.26 13.32 14.35
C LYS A 150 7.97 12.85 13.67
N ARG A 151 7.86 11.53 13.46
CA ARG A 151 6.66 10.88 12.88
C ARG A 151 5.37 11.26 13.59
N ALA A 152 5.36 11.24 14.91
CA ALA A 152 4.16 11.54 15.69
C ALA A 152 3.66 12.98 15.46
N GLU A 153 4.57 13.96 15.38
CA GLU A 153 4.22 15.33 15.08
C GLU A 153 3.72 15.50 13.63
N TRP A 154 4.38 14.84 12.65
CA TRP A 154 3.88 14.82 11.28
C TRP A 154 2.50 14.21 11.16
N LEU A 155 2.23 13.11 11.86
CA LEU A 155 0.91 12.48 11.86
C LEU A 155 -0.15 13.45 12.35
N ASP A 156 0.06 14.10 13.50
CA ASP A 156 -0.88 15.08 14.05
C ASP A 156 -1.12 16.26 13.09
N ARG A 157 -0.04 16.84 12.54
CA ARG A 157 -0.10 17.96 11.59
C ARG A 157 -0.86 17.59 10.33
N LEU A 158 -0.53 16.46 9.69
CA LEU A 158 -1.13 16.03 8.42
C LEU A 158 -2.58 15.55 8.57
N GLN A 159 -2.90 14.87 9.67
CA GLN A 159 -4.28 14.48 9.98
C GLN A 159 -5.18 15.69 10.19
N ARG A 160 -4.70 16.72 10.91
CA ARG A 160 -5.45 17.97 11.15
C ARG A 160 -5.83 18.68 9.85
N ILE A 161 -4.98 18.66 8.84
CA ILE A 161 -5.26 19.25 7.53
C ILE A 161 -5.92 18.27 6.54
N GLY A 162 -6.18 17.02 6.98
CA GLY A 162 -6.86 15.99 6.17
C GLY A 162 -6.01 15.47 5.02
N VAL A 163 -4.69 15.43 5.15
CA VAL A 163 -3.76 14.76 4.23
C VAL A 163 -3.56 13.33 4.73
N PRO A 164 -3.94 12.30 3.95
CA PRO A 164 -3.76 10.91 4.35
C PRO A 164 -2.27 10.59 4.56
N CYS A 165 -1.97 10.03 5.72
CA CYS A 165 -0.62 9.65 6.13
C CYS A 165 -0.67 8.47 7.10
N ALA A 166 0.43 7.72 7.18
CA ALA A 166 0.58 6.63 8.14
C ALA A 166 2.07 6.41 8.44
N PRO A 167 2.44 6.01 9.67
CA PRO A 167 3.80 5.58 9.95
C PRO A 167 4.08 4.27 9.22
N VAL A 168 5.33 4.07 8.80
CA VAL A 168 5.79 2.74 8.36
C VAL A 168 6.34 2.05 9.60
N ASN A 169 5.48 1.30 10.25
CA ASN A 169 5.79 0.63 11.52
C ASN A 169 6.52 -0.69 11.32
N SER A 170 7.45 -0.99 12.21
CA SER A 170 7.98 -2.34 12.40
C SER A 170 6.92 -3.26 13.00
N ILE A 171 7.13 -4.59 12.95
CA ILE A 171 6.19 -5.56 13.55
C ILE A 171 5.93 -5.27 15.04
N PRO A 172 6.93 -5.02 15.90
CA PRO A 172 6.68 -4.66 17.30
C PRO A 172 5.85 -3.37 17.44
N GLU A 173 6.11 -2.34 16.64
CA GLU A 173 5.32 -1.10 16.65
C GLU A 173 3.86 -1.34 16.23
N VAL A 174 3.62 -2.13 15.18
CA VAL A 174 2.24 -2.52 14.76
C VAL A 174 1.52 -3.23 15.89
N LEU A 175 2.18 -4.18 16.56
CA LEU A 175 1.56 -4.94 17.67
C LEU A 175 1.29 -4.08 18.91
N ALA A 176 2.00 -2.97 19.08
CA ALA A 176 1.80 -2.01 20.16
C ALA A 176 0.66 -1.00 19.88
N GLU A 177 0.17 -0.93 18.64
CA GLU A 177 -0.91 0.00 18.26
C GLU A 177 -2.22 -0.34 18.99
N PRO A 178 -2.87 0.65 19.64
CA PRO A 178 -4.10 0.40 20.38
C PRO A 178 -5.21 -0.25 19.57
N GLN A 179 -5.35 0.14 18.30
CA GLN A 179 -6.35 -0.44 17.41
C GLN A 179 -6.05 -1.91 17.10
N VAL A 180 -4.78 -2.27 16.90
CA VAL A 180 -4.37 -3.67 16.64
C VAL A 180 -4.62 -4.54 17.87
N GLN A 181 -4.33 -4.02 19.07
CA GLN A 181 -4.64 -4.70 20.33
C GLN A 181 -6.15 -4.88 20.52
N ALA A 182 -6.95 -3.83 20.25
CA ALA A 182 -8.41 -3.89 20.36
C ALA A 182 -9.05 -4.89 19.37
N MET A 183 -8.43 -5.11 18.21
CA MET A 183 -8.89 -6.11 17.24
C MET A 183 -8.64 -7.56 17.69
N GLY A 184 -7.77 -7.80 18.67
CA GLY A 184 -7.46 -9.13 19.17
C GLY A 184 -6.91 -10.10 18.11
N MET A 185 -6.18 -9.57 17.12
CA MET A 185 -5.70 -10.35 15.97
C MET A 185 -4.61 -11.37 16.34
N VAL A 186 -3.88 -11.16 17.44
CA VAL A 186 -2.90 -12.14 17.93
C VAL A 186 -3.55 -12.95 19.05
N GLN A 187 -3.70 -14.25 18.82
CA GLN A 187 -4.40 -15.14 19.72
C GLN A 187 -3.50 -16.30 20.17
N PRO A 188 -3.47 -16.64 21.47
CA PRO A 188 -2.78 -17.81 21.94
C PRO A 188 -3.45 -19.08 21.37
N VAL A 189 -2.65 -20.08 21.05
CA VAL A 189 -3.18 -21.40 20.67
C VAL A 189 -3.44 -22.18 21.96
N PRO A 190 -4.66 -22.73 22.17
CA PRO A 190 -4.95 -23.51 23.35
C PRO A 190 -3.97 -24.67 23.55
N ASP A 191 -3.48 -24.83 24.79
CA ASP A 191 -2.53 -25.88 25.21
C ASP A 191 -1.14 -25.82 24.56
N GLU A 192 -0.77 -24.70 23.89
CA GLU A 192 0.51 -24.52 23.21
C GLU A 192 1.21 -23.22 23.69
N ASP A 193 2.54 -23.20 23.67
CA ASP A 193 3.36 -22.04 24.05
C ASP A 193 3.68 -21.12 22.84
N PHE A 194 2.68 -20.84 22.02
CA PHE A 194 2.79 -19.88 20.92
C PHE A 194 1.45 -19.23 20.59
N SER A 195 1.51 -18.12 19.82
CA SER A 195 0.34 -17.40 19.36
C SER A 195 0.33 -17.32 17.82
N LEU A 196 -0.85 -17.23 17.23
CA LEU A 196 -1.06 -17.05 15.80
C LEU A 196 -1.85 -15.79 15.53
N VAL A 197 -1.70 -15.29 14.30
CA VAL A 197 -2.56 -14.22 13.78
C VAL A 197 -3.90 -14.84 13.35
N ALA A 198 -4.99 -14.30 13.88
CA ALA A 198 -6.34 -14.73 13.58
C ALA A 198 -6.73 -14.45 12.12
N MET A 199 -7.75 -15.14 11.65
CA MET A 199 -8.37 -14.82 10.36
C MET A 199 -9.04 -13.44 10.41
N PRO A 200 -8.91 -12.60 9.36
CA PRO A 200 -9.53 -11.27 9.30
C PRO A 200 -11.02 -11.36 8.93
N LEU A 201 -11.74 -12.23 9.60
CA LEU A 201 -13.18 -12.48 9.40
C LEU A 201 -13.87 -12.53 10.77
N SER A 202 -14.96 -11.80 10.89
CA SER A 202 -15.89 -11.92 12.01
C SER A 202 -17.29 -12.23 11.47
N PHE A 203 -18.04 -13.02 12.24
CA PHE A 203 -19.43 -13.35 11.94
C PHE A 203 -20.29 -12.87 13.11
N ASP A 204 -21.44 -12.27 12.78
CA ASP A 204 -22.45 -11.79 13.75
C ASP A 204 -21.95 -10.68 14.71
N GLY A 205 -20.99 -9.89 14.30
CA GLY A 205 -20.52 -8.70 15.01
C GLY A 205 -19.11 -8.78 15.51
#